data_9ff43460846278212ee144bb537e665c
#
_entry.id   9ff43460846278212ee144bb537e665c
#
_cell.length_a   1.000
_cell.length_b   1.000
_cell.length_c   1.000
_cell.angle_alpha   90.00
_cell.angle_beta   90.00
_cell.angle_gamma   90.00
#
_symmetry.space_group_name_H-M   'P 1'
#
loop_
_entity.id
_entity.type
_entity.pdbx_description
1 polymer ?
#
loop_
_entity_poly.entity_id
_entity_poly.type
_entity_poly.pdbx_seq_one_letter_code
_entity_poly.pdbx_strand_id
1 'polypeptide(L)'
;LLSRRQRQMCIRDRPYIIRLKGILQKLGITGERGSKDIISLVDYLIQHNQKVDNVTLCELCSRFSDNPKSMEQRIRRTANMGMVNLANLGLEDYANDTFTTYSNSLYNFEQVRREMDFIRGKSVRHGNVKIKNFLNALIQECTERA
;
A
#
# COMPACT_ATOMS: atom_id res chain seq x y z
N LEU A 1 28.34 24.70 -9.64
CA LEU A 1 27.51 24.97 -8.47
C LEU A 1 26.16 24.27 -8.59
N LEU A 2 25.91 23.36 -7.70
CA LEU A 2 24.63 22.67 -7.69
C LEU A 2 23.55 23.63 -7.17
N SER A 3 22.47 23.78 -7.94
CA SER A 3 21.31 24.53 -7.50
C SER A 3 20.64 23.82 -6.32
N ARG A 4 19.82 24.55 -5.58
CA ARG A 4 19.04 23.95 -4.49
C ARG A 4 18.16 22.82 -5.02
N ARG A 5 17.61 22.99 -6.23
CA ARG A 5 16.80 21.98 -6.90
C ARG A 5 17.59 20.69 -7.13
N GLN A 6 18.85 20.81 -7.50
CA GLN A 6 19.70 19.64 -7.75
C GLN A 6 20.09 18.92 -6.48
N ARG A 7 20.12 19.63 -5.35
CA ARG A 7 20.42 19.02 -4.06
C ARG A 7 19.21 18.32 -3.47
N GLN A 8 18.02 18.78 -3.79
CA GLN A 8 16.79 18.15 -3.33
C GLN A 8 16.36 17.10 -4.32
N MET A 9 16.41 15.85 -3.88
CA MET A 9 15.95 14.73 -4.67
C MET A 9 14.45 14.87 -4.90
N CYS A 10 14.02 14.77 -6.15
CA CYS A 10 12.61 14.75 -6.49
C CYS A 10 11.94 13.56 -5.78
N ILE A 11 10.68 13.71 -5.39
CA ILE A 11 9.95 12.65 -4.68
C ILE A 11 10.02 11.33 -5.45
N ARG A 12 9.87 11.38 -6.78
CA ARG A 12 9.87 10.17 -7.61
C ARG A 12 11.25 9.52 -7.73
N ASP A 13 12.32 10.23 -7.38
CA ASP A 13 13.70 9.72 -7.49
C ASP A 13 14.24 9.16 -6.18
N ARG A 14 13.48 9.31 -5.08
CA ARG A 14 13.91 8.80 -3.79
C ARG A 14 13.93 7.27 -3.81
N PRO A 15 15.02 6.63 -3.30
CA PRO A 15 15.14 5.16 -3.39
C PRO A 15 13.96 4.41 -2.81
N TYR A 16 13.43 4.86 -1.66
CA TYR A 16 12.29 4.16 -1.06
C TYR A 16 11.01 4.32 -1.88
N ILE A 17 10.87 5.43 -2.62
CA ILE A 17 9.71 5.62 -3.50
C ILE A 17 9.81 4.70 -4.71
N ILE A 18 11.01 4.51 -5.25
CA ILE A 18 11.23 3.58 -6.36
C ILE A 18 10.84 2.17 -5.92
N ARG A 19 11.26 1.77 -4.71
CA ARG A 19 10.89 0.45 -4.16
C ARG A 19 9.39 0.35 -3.92
N LEU A 20 8.79 1.41 -3.38
CA LEU A 20 7.34 1.45 -3.14
C LEU A 20 6.56 1.27 -4.44
N LYS A 21 6.95 2.00 -5.49
CA LYS A 21 6.30 1.85 -6.80
C LYS A 21 6.44 0.43 -7.34
N GLY A 22 7.58 -0.20 -7.10
CA GLY A 22 7.79 -1.58 -7.50
C GLY A 22 6.84 -2.54 -6.79
N ILE A 23 6.61 -2.31 -5.49
CA ILE A 23 5.65 -3.11 -4.71
C ILE A 23 4.23 -2.92 -5.25
N LEU A 24 3.83 -1.67 -5.47
CA LEU A 24 2.49 -1.38 -5.99
C LEU A 24 2.28 -2.00 -7.36
N GLN A 25 3.33 -2.03 -8.18
CA GLN A 25 3.27 -2.67 -9.50
C GLN A 25 3.08 -4.18 -9.37
N LYS A 26 3.79 -4.81 -8.45
CA LYS A 26 3.63 -6.24 -8.21
C LYS A 26 2.25 -6.60 -7.70
N LEU A 27 1.64 -5.71 -6.92
CA LEU A 27 0.27 -5.88 -6.45
C LEU A 27 -0.76 -5.56 -7.53
N GLY A 28 -0.33 -5.00 -8.65
CA GLY A 28 -1.22 -4.67 -9.77
C GLY A 28 -2.12 -3.48 -9.50
N ILE A 29 -1.71 -2.55 -8.65
CA ILE A 29 -2.54 -1.41 -8.25
C ILE A 29 -1.97 -0.05 -8.66
N THR A 30 -0.92 -0.04 -9.47
CA THR A 30 -0.29 1.22 -9.91
C THR A 30 -1.26 2.15 -10.62
N GLY A 31 -2.21 1.60 -11.36
CA GLY A 31 -3.19 2.40 -12.10
C GLY A 31 -4.38 2.89 -11.27
N GLU A 32 -4.48 2.46 -10.03
CA GLU A 32 -5.58 2.88 -9.16
C GLU A 32 -5.39 4.32 -8.68
N ARG A 33 -6.49 5.04 -8.50
CA ARG A 33 -6.42 6.44 -8.05
C ARG A 33 -5.75 6.57 -6.69
N GLY A 34 -6.04 5.66 -5.80
CA GLY A 34 -5.46 5.68 -4.46
C GLY A 34 -3.97 5.38 -4.42
N SER A 35 -3.39 4.90 -5.51
CA SER A 35 -1.96 4.60 -5.58
C SER A 35 -1.12 5.86 -5.37
N LYS A 36 -1.48 6.96 -6.01
CA LYS A 36 -0.80 8.25 -5.82
C LYS A 36 -0.97 8.75 -4.40
N ASP A 37 -2.16 8.57 -3.84
CA ASP A 37 -2.45 8.96 -2.46
C ASP A 37 -1.58 8.17 -1.49
N ILE A 38 -1.44 6.87 -1.70
CA ILE A 38 -0.57 6.01 -0.88
C ILE A 38 0.87 6.48 -0.94
N ILE A 39 1.37 6.78 -2.13
CA ILE A 39 2.75 7.25 -2.31
C ILE A 39 2.95 8.56 -1.54
N SER A 40 2.01 9.48 -1.63
CA SER A 40 2.09 10.77 -0.93
C SER A 40 2.11 10.58 0.59
N LEU A 41 1.24 9.71 1.12
CA LEU A 41 1.20 9.46 2.56
C LEU A 41 2.46 8.77 3.05
N VAL A 42 2.92 7.75 2.34
CA VAL A 42 4.12 7.01 2.73
C VAL A 42 5.33 7.94 2.71
N ASP A 43 5.47 8.75 1.67
CA ASP A 43 6.56 9.71 1.57
C ASP A 43 6.53 10.70 2.72
N TYR A 44 5.36 11.25 3.03
CA TYR A 44 5.19 12.17 4.15
C TYR A 44 5.62 11.53 5.48
N LEU A 45 5.14 10.33 5.74
CA LEU A 45 5.43 9.63 7.00
C LEU A 45 6.93 9.33 7.14
N ILE A 46 7.58 8.94 6.06
CA ILE A 46 9.01 8.66 6.07
C ILE A 46 9.81 9.95 6.26
N GLN A 47 9.46 11.01 5.53
CA GLN A 47 10.18 12.29 5.60
C GLN A 47 10.08 12.93 6.98
N HIS A 48 8.96 12.76 7.67
CA HIS A 48 8.74 13.35 8.98
C HIS A 48 9.03 12.37 10.12
N ASN A 49 9.50 11.17 9.79
CA ASN A 49 9.76 10.10 10.76
C ASN A 49 8.57 9.90 11.71
N GLN A 50 7.37 9.96 11.14
CA GLN A 50 6.12 9.89 11.89
C GLN A 50 5.50 8.51 11.72
N LYS A 51 4.94 7.99 12.82
CA LYS A 51 4.24 6.71 12.78
C LYS A 51 2.77 6.93 12.51
N VAL A 52 2.19 6.11 11.65
CA VAL A 52 0.78 6.20 11.30
C VAL A 52 -0.12 5.91 12.52
N ASP A 53 0.38 5.20 13.51
CA ASP A 53 -0.39 4.84 14.70
C ASP A 53 -0.74 6.04 15.59
N ASN A 54 0.02 7.12 15.47
CA ASN A 54 -0.14 8.32 16.30
C ASN A 54 -1.19 9.29 15.79
N VAL A 55 -1.71 9.07 14.58
CA VAL A 55 -2.68 9.97 13.96
C VAL A 55 -3.77 9.13 13.30
N THR A 56 -4.94 9.73 13.10
CA THR A 56 -5.99 9.08 12.33
C THR A 56 -5.66 9.18 10.84
N LEU A 57 -6.17 8.25 10.06
CA LEU A 57 -5.99 8.29 8.61
C LEU A 57 -6.62 9.55 8.02
N CYS A 58 -7.76 9.96 8.55
CA CYS A 58 -8.45 11.18 8.12
C CYS A 58 -7.58 12.43 8.36
N GLU A 59 -6.91 12.50 9.49
CA GLU A 59 -5.99 13.60 9.80
C GLU A 59 -4.82 13.67 8.83
N LEU A 60 -4.25 12.52 8.48
CA LEU A 60 -3.20 12.46 7.48
C LEU A 60 -3.71 12.92 6.13
N CYS A 61 -4.86 12.44 5.72
CA CYS A 61 -5.45 12.81 4.43
C CYS A 61 -5.78 14.30 4.35
N SER A 62 -6.13 14.92 5.48
CA SER A 62 -6.46 16.35 5.51
C SER A 62 -5.28 17.25 5.13
N ARG A 63 -4.05 16.74 5.23
CA ARG A 63 -2.86 17.48 4.84
C ARG A 63 -2.66 17.52 3.33
N PHE A 64 -3.33 16.64 2.59
CA PHE A 64 -3.14 16.49 1.14
C PHE A 64 -4.38 16.81 0.33
N SER A 65 -5.53 16.83 0.95
CA SER A 65 -6.80 16.94 0.24
C SER A 65 -7.80 17.80 1.01
N ASP A 66 -8.56 18.59 0.28
CA ASP A 66 -9.69 19.35 0.84
C ASP A 66 -10.84 18.43 1.23
N ASN A 67 -10.84 17.20 0.69
CA ASN A 67 -11.83 16.19 1.02
C ASN A 67 -11.13 14.94 1.52
N PRO A 68 -10.70 14.91 2.80
CA PRO A 68 -9.94 13.80 3.33
C PRO A 68 -10.69 12.48 3.34
N LYS A 69 -12.01 12.51 3.47
CA LYS A 69 -12.82 11.29 3.42
C LYS A 69 -12.77 10.62 2.06
N SER A 70 -12.79 11.40 0.98
CA SER A 70 -12.65 10.85 -0.36
C SER A 70 -11.29 10.22 -0.58
N MET A 71 -10.24 10.88 -0.11
CA MET A 71 -8.88 10.34 -0.21
C MET A 71 -8.75 9.05 0.59
N GLU A 72 -9.29 9.01 1.80
CA GLU A 72 -9.29 7.81 2.62
C GLU A 72 -10.01 6.66 1.91
N GLN A 73 -11.14 6.94 1.29
CA GLN A 73 -11.91 5.94 0.54
C GLN A 73 -11.12 5.39 -0.65
N ARG A 74 -10.41 6.27 -1.37
CA ARG A 74 -9.58 5.83 -2.50
C ARG A 74 -8.46 4.92 -2.03
N ILE A 75 -7.82 5.26 -0.92
CA ILE A 75 -6.75 4.45 -0.35
C ILE A 75 -7.28 3.08 0.06
N ARG A 76 -8.44 3.04 0.72
CA ARG A 76 -9.06 1.78 1.14
C ARG A 76 -9.40 0.89 -0.05
N ARG A 77 -9.97 1.47 -1.10
CA ARG A 77 -10.30 0.70 -2.31
C ARG A 77 -9.04 0.13 -2.95
N THR A 78 -8.00 0.95 -3.03
CA THR A 78 -6.74 0.53 -3.66
C THR A 78 -6.09 -0.60 -2.87
N ALA A 79 -6.05 -0.50 -1.54
CA ALA A 79 -5.51 -1.55 -0.70
C ALA A 79 -6.32 -2.84 -0.84
N ASN A 80 -7.66 -2.74 -0.88
CA ASN A 80 -8.52 -3.90 -1.09
C ASN A 80 -8.27 -4.53 -2.45
N MET A 81 -8.09 -3.73 -3.49
CA MET A 81 -7.82 -4.25 -4.83
C MET A 81 -6.51 -5.03 -4.85
N GLY A 82 -5.50 -4.55 -4.14
CA GLY A 82 -4.23 -5.27 -4.00
C GLY A 82 -4.44 -6.64 -3.36
N MET A 83 -5.27 -6.72 -2.33
CA MET A 83 -5.60 -8.00 -1.68
C MET A 83 -6.33 -8.93 -2.63
N VAL A 84 -7.29 -8.43 -3.40
CA VAL A 84 -8.02 -9.23 -4.39
C VAL A 84 -7.06 -9.77 -5.44
N ASN A 85 -6.14 -8.93 -5.92
CA ASN A 85 -5.14 -9.36 -6.90
C ASN A 85 -4.24 -10.47 -6.35
N LEU A 86 -3.80 -10.34 -5.09
CA LEU A 86 -3.01 -11.39 -4.45
C LEU A 86 -3.80 -12.68 -4.30
N ALA A 87 -5.08 -12.58 -3.93
CA ALA A 87 -5.93 -13.75 -3.80
C ALA A 87 -6.05 -14.48 -5.13
N ASN A 88 -6.21 -13.74 -6.23
CA ASN A 88 -6.27 -14.33 -7.56
C ASN A 88 -4.94 -15.01 -7.94
N LEU A 89 -3.81 -14.38 -7.64
CA LEU A 89 -2.51 -14.98 -7.90
C LEU A 89 -2.35 -16.30 -7.12
N GLY A 90 -2.75 -16.31 -5.86
CA GLY A 90 -2.68 -17.50 -5.03
C GLY A 90 -3.60 -18.62 -5.50
N LEU A 91 -4.75 -18.27 -6.08
CA LEU A 91 -5.67 -19.25 -6.65
C LEU A 91 -5.12 -19.88 -7.93
N GLU A 92 -4.40 -19.09 -8.72
CA GLU A 92 -3.77 -19.60 -9.94
C GLU A 92 -2.54 -20.45 -9.62
N ASP A 93 -1.72 -19.99 -8.67
CA ASP A 93 -0.50 -20.68 -8.29
C ASP A 93 -0.15 -20.30 -6.84
N TYR A 94 -0.38 -21.24 -5.93
CA TYR A 94 -0.14 -21.03 -4.51
C TYR A 94 1.34 -20.77 -4.20
N ALA A 95 2.24 -21.16 -5.10
CA ALA A 95 3.68 -20.93 -4.97
C ALA A 95 4.15 -19.65 -5.67
N ASN A 96 3.23 -18.83 -6.18
CA ASN A 96 3.58 -17.57 -6.84
C ASN A 96 4.39 -16.69 -5.88
N ASP A 97 5.50 -16.13 -6.37
CA ASP A 97 6.43 -15.35 -5.55
C ASP A 97 5.78 -14.10 -4.95
N THR A 98 5.00 -13.38 -5.72
CA THR A 98 4.31 -12.19 -5.23
C THR A 98 3.31 -12.55 -4.14
N PHE A 99 2.54 -13.60 -4.36
CA PHE A 99 1.57 -14.08 -3.38
C PHE A 99 2.26 -14.49 -2.08
N THR A 100 3.30 -15.32 -2.16
CA THR A 100 3.99 -15.83 -0.96
C THR A 100 4.72 -14.71 -0.22
N THR A 101 5.24 -13.73 -0.94
CA THR A 101 5.98 -12.62 -0.33
C THR A 101 5.04 -11.65 0.40
N TYR A 102 3.95 -11.24 -0.25
CA TYR A 102 3.15 -10.13 0.26
C TYR A 102 1.87 -10.53 0.98
N SER A 103 1.39 -11.76 0.83
CA SER A 103 0.15 -12.17 1.49
C SER A 103 0.25 -12.16 3.01
N ASN A 104 1.45 -12.28 3.54
CA ASN A 104 1.68 -12.30 4.98
C ASN A 104 2.45 -11.07 5.49
N SER A 105 3.15 -10.36 4.60
CA SER A 105 3.94 -9.19 5.02
C SER A 105 3.14 -7.89 4.93
N LEU A 106 2.38 -7.70 3.85
CA LEU A 106 1.57 -6.48 3.65
C LEU A 106 0.14 -6.65 4.16
N TYR A 107 -0.37 -7.86 4.13
CA TYR A 107 -1.73 -8.17 4.53
C TYR A 107 -1.72 -9.24 5.61
N ASN A 108 -2.87 -9.45 6.22
CA ASN A 108 -3.06 -10.60 7.11
C ASN A 108 -3.40 -11.81 6.23
N PHE A 109 -2.61 -12.87 6.34
CA PHE A 109 -2.78 -14.06 5.49
C PHE A 109 -4.18 -14.66 5.60
N GLU A 110 -4.75 -14.65 6.79
CA GLU A 110 -6.12 -15.17 6.98
C GLU A 110 -7.15 -14.38 6.18
N GLN A 111 -6.94 -13.06 6.07
CA GLN A 111 -7.85 -12.21 5.31
C GLN A 111 -7.69 -12.44 3.81
N VAL A 112 -6.46 -12.64 3.34
CA VAL A 112 -6.22 -13.00 1.94
C VAL A 112 -6.87 -14.34 1.64
N ARG A 113 -6.74 -15.30 2.54
CA ARG A 113 -7.34 -16.62 2.40
C ARG A 113 -8.87 -16.53 2.37
N ARG A 114 -9.45 -15.67 3.20
CA ARG A 114 -10.90 -15.43 3.19
C ARG A 114 -11.34 -14.85 1.85
N GLU A 115 -10.56 -13.94 1.29
CA GLU A 115 -10.85 -13.39 -0.03
C GLU A 115 -10.77 -14.47 -1.10
N MET A 116 -9.78 -15.36 -1.02
CA MET A 116 -9.68 -16.51 -1.91
C MET A 116 -10.93 -17.38 -1.81
N ASP A 117 -11.39 -17.66 -0.61
CA ASP A 117 -12.61 -18.44 -0.38
C ASP A 117 -13.84 -17.73 -0.94
N PHE A 118 -13.91 -16.41 -0.79
CA PHE A 118 -14.99 -15.62 -1.36
C PHE A 118 -15.01 -15.75 -2.90
N ILE A 119 -13.85 -15.62 -3.53
CA ILE A 119 -13.74 -15.75 -4.99
C ILE A 119 -14.19 -17.13 -5.44
N ARG A 120 -13.86 -18.17 -4.68
CA ARG A 120 -14.28 -19.55 -4.97
C ARG A 120 -15.72 -19.85 -4.61
N GLY A 121 -16.42 -18.90 -4.00
CA GLY A 121 -17.81 -19.10 -3.56
C GLY A 121 -17.96 -19.88 -2.27
N LYS A 122 -16.87 -20.09 -1.52
CA LYS A 122 -16.91 -20.85 -0.26
C LYS A 122 -17.18 -19.96 0.95
N SER A 123 -17.03 -18.65 0.81
CA SER A 123 -17.29 -17.68 1.88
C SER A 123 -18.25 -16.63 1.36
N VAL A 124 -19.14 -16.16 2.23
CA VAL A 124 -20.04 -15.04 1.89
C VAL A 124 -19.42 -13.70 2.25
N ARG A 125 -18.27 -13.71 2.89
CA ARG A 125 -17.58 -12.49 3.33
C ARG A 125 -16.27 -12.32 2.61
N HIS A 126 -16.00 -11.06 2.26
CA HIS A 126 -14.69 -10.66 1.73
C HIS A 126 -13.65 -10.66 2.84
N GLY A 127 -12.38 -10.70 2.47
CA GLY A 127 -11.30 -10.38 3.38
C GLY A 127 -11.34 -8.90 3.75
N ASN A 128 -10.64 -8.55 4.81
CA ASN A 128 -10.59 -7.18 5.33
C ASN A 128 -9.15 -6.69 5.39
N VAL A 129 -8.94 -5.40 5.07
CA VAL A 129 -7.63 -4.77 5.14
C VAL A 129 -7.65 -3.67 6.19
N LYS A 130 -6.75 -3.76 7.15
CA LYS A 130 -6.52 -2.68 8.11
C LYS A 130 -5.52 -1.70 7.49
N ILE A 131 -6.01 -0.53 7.14
CA ILE A 131 -5.22 0.41 6.34
C ILE A 131 -3.95 0.87 7.05
N LYS A 132 -4.02 1.14 8.34
CA LYS A 132 -2.82 1.54 9.09
C LYS A 132 -1.75 0.46 9.08
N ASN A 133 -2.15 -0.79 9.23
CA ASN A 133 -1.22 -1.92 9.17
C ASN A 133 -0.61 -2.05 7.78
N PHE A 134 -1.44 -1.86 6.75
CA PHE A 134 -1.00 -1.89 5.36
C PHE A 134 0.04 -0.80 5.09
N LEU A 135 -0.23 0.43 5.52
CA LEU A 135 0.70 1.55 5.35
C LEU A 135 2.01 1.33 6.11
N ASN A 136 1.93 0.85 7.35
CA ASN A 136 3.13 0.53 8.14
C ASN A 136 3.96 -0.54 7.45
N ALA A 137 3.33 -1.57 6.93
CA ALA A 137 4.02 -2.64 6.23
C ALA A 137 4.68 -2.13 4.94
N LEU A 138 4.02 -1.24 4.20
CA LEU A 138 4.61 -0.63 3.02
C LEU A 138 5.85 0.19 3.38
N ILE A 139 5.77 0.99 4.44
CA ILE A 139 6.89 1.78 4.91
C ILE A 139 8.06 0.85 5.25
N GLN A 140 7.79 -0.20 5.98
CA GLN A 140 8.80 -1.16 6.38
C GLN A 140 9.44 -1.84 5.18
N GLU A 141 8.64 -2.31 4.24
CA GLU A 141 9.15 -3.01 3.05
C GLU A 141 9.99 -2.11 2.15
N CYS A 142 9.63 -0.83 2.03
CA CYS A 142 10.37 0.06 1.14
C CYS A 142 11.57 0.75 1.80
N THR A 143 11.67 0.74 3.14
CA THR A 143 12.78 1.39 3.85
C THR A 143 13.81 0.42 4.42
N GLU A 144 13.45 -0.82 4.72
CA GLU A 144 14.34 -1.79 5.37
C GLU A 144 15.52 -2.24 4.51
N ARG A 145 15.44 -2.07 3.23
CA ARG A 145 16.51 -2.50 2.37
C ARG A 145 17.55 -1.42 2.21
N ALA A 146 18.66 -1.70 2.75
CA ALA A 146 19.82 -0.87 2.51
C ALA A 146 20.31 -1.04 1.09
#